data_c8b92d5a83ddfa0b84d24350f43cc1c0
#
_entry.id   c8b92d5a83ddfa0b84d24350f43cc1c0
#
_cell.length_a   1.000
_cell.length_b   1.000
_cell.length_c   1.000
_cell.angle_alpha   90.00
_cell.angle_beta   90.00
_cell.angle_gamma   90.00
#
_symmetry.space_group_name_H-M   'P 1'
#
loop_
_entity.id
_entity.type
_entity.pdbx_description
1 polymer ?
#
loop_
_entity_poly.entity_id
_entity_poly.type
_entity_poly.pdbx_seq_one_letter_code
_entity_poly.pdbx_strand_id
1 'polypeptide(L)'
;EIDNFWYVKYGSKKKWVDLQNDVTVKDIEIAYNENFKSAAHLKRYTTLGMGTDQGKTSNVTGLAILASLSKKSIQEVGTTVYRPPFVPVSIDAFVGPSYGKNFKPIRLTPTHEWAKNNKASFTETGLWLRAEWYAEKNENNWRTTVDREVMAVRNSVGFCDVSTLGKID
;
A
#
# COMPACT_ATOMS: atom_id res chain seq x y z
N GLU A 1 -25.74 -18.69 36.91
CA GLU A 1 -25.45 -18.37 35.50
C GLU A 1 -24.40 -17.25 35.48
N ILE A 2 -23.40 -17.35 34.62
CA ILE A 2 -22.37 -16.31 34.48
C ILE A 2 -22.82 -15.39 33.35
N ASP A 3 -23.06 -14.13 33.64
CA ASP A 3 -23.37 -13.12 32.64
C ASP A 3 -22.13 -12.80 31.79
N ASN A 4 -22.34 -12.67 30.48
CA ASN A 4 -21.29 -12.28 29.57
C ASN A 4 -20.83 -10.85 29.79
N PHE A 5 -19.54 -10.67 29.98
CA PHE A 5 -18.92 -9.38 30.20
C PHE A 5 -18.01 -9.03 29.02
N TRP A 6 -18.43 -8.06 28.20
CA TRP A 6 -17.72 -7.65 27.00
C TRP A 6 -16.91 -6.37 27.14
N TYR A 7 -17.37 -5.44 27.99
CA TYR A 7 -16.66 -4.21 28.31
C TYR A 7 -17.27 -3.54 29.55
N VAL A 8 -16.50 -2.64 30.18
CA VAL A 8 -16.97 -1.86 31.30
C VAL A 8 -17.94 -0.78 30.80
N LYS A 9 -19.22 -0.88 31.15
CA LYS A 9 -20.27 0.05 30.70
C LYS A 9 -20.14 1.44 31.29
N TYR A 10 -19.58 1.57 32.50
CA TYR A 10 -19.51 2.81 33.23
C TYR A 10 -18.12 3.45 33.16
N GLY A 11 -18.06 4.79 33.37
CA GLY A 11 -16.83 5.56 33.36
C GLY A 11 -16.60 6.36 32.07
N SER A 12 -15.81 7.43 32.22
CA SER A 12 -15.51 8.39 31.12
C SER A 12 -14.32 8.02 30.26
N LYS A 13 -13.56 6.98 30.63
CA LYS A 13 -12.36 6.57 29.89
C LYS A 13 -12.70 5.81 28.60
N LYS A 14 -11.78 5.83 27.65
CA LYS A 14 -11.88 5.03 26.42
C LYS A 14 -12.01 3.54 26.74
N LYS A 15 -12.91 2.86 26.04
CA LYS A 15 -13.19 1.43 26.18
C LYS A 15 -12.67 0.73 24.94
N TRP A 16 -11.46 0.22 25.03
CA TRP A 16 -10.74 -0.40 23.92
C TRP A 16 -11.33 -1.77 23.57
N VAL A 17 -11.48 -2.03 22.28
CA VAL A 17 -11.91 -3.30 21.71
C VAL A 17 -10.79 -3.94 20.91
N ASP A 18 -10.14 -3.15 20.07
CA ASP A 18 -9.00 -3.56 19.26
C ASP A 18 -7.82 -2.65 19.57
N LEU A 19 -6.83 -3.20 20.26
CA LEU A 19 -5.62 -2.45 20.65
C LEU A 19 -4.63 -2.32 19.50
N GLN A 20 -4.71 -3.16 18.48
CA GLN A 20 -3.83 -3.11 17.32
C GLN A 20 -4.21 -1.96 16.38
N ASN A 21 -5.51 -1.71 16.22
CA ASN A 21 -6.03 -0.71 15.31
C ASN A 21 -6.72 0.46 16.04
N ASP A 22 -6.53 0.58 17.35
CA ASP A 22 -7.08 1.66 18.19
C ASP A 22 -8.61 1.83 18.11
N VAL A 23 -9.34 0.71 17.94
CA VAL A 23 -10.80 0.73 17.87
C VAL A 23 -11.41 0.63 19.26
N THR A 24 -12.34 1.52 19.55
CA THR A 24 -13.08 1.59 20.80
C THR A 24 -14.55 1.20 20.63
N VAL A 25 -15.25 1.00 21.76
CA VAL A 25 -16.71 0.81 21.77
C VAL A 25 -17.42 1.97 21.08
N LYS A 26 -16.94 3.21 21.29
CA LYS A 26 -17.52 4.41 20.69
C LYS A 26 -17.41 4.41 19.15
N ASP A 27 -16.32 3.89 18.60
CA ASP A 27 -16.13 3.79 17.14
C ASP A 27 -17.14 2.81 16.56
N ILE A 28 -17.43 1.70 17.26
CA ILE A 28 -18.46 0.74 16.87
C ILE A 28 -19.86 1.38 16.93
N GLU A 29 -20.16 2.14 17.97
CA GLU A 29 -21.42 2.87 18.12
C GLU A 29 -21.61 3.90 16.99
N ILE A 30 -20.57 4.66 16.65
CA ILE A 30 -20.59 5.63 15.54
C ILE A 30 -20.85 4.90 14.22
N ALA A 31 -20.10 3.85 13.93
CA ALA A 31 -20.27 3.06 12.71
C ALA A 31 -21.71 2.51 12.60
N TYR A 32 -22.26 1.98 13.68
CA TYR A 32 -23.62 1.48 13.71
C TYR A 32 -24.66 2.59 13.43
N ASN A 33 -24.50 3.76 14.03
CA ASN A 33 -25.38 4.91 13.83
C ASN A 33 -25.29 5.47 12.40
N GLU A 34 -24.13 5.36 11.77
CA GLU A 34 -23.90 5.71 10.36
C GLU A 34 -24.34 4.61 9.37
N ASN A 35 -25.09 3.60 9.87
CA ASN A 35 -25.68 2.53 9.09
C ASN A 35 -24.74 1.40 8.64
N PHE A 36 -23.53 1.29 9.21
CA PHE A 36 -22.64 0.15 9.00
C PHE A 36 -23.03 -1.03 9.91
N LYS A 37 -24.17 -1.63 9.67
CA LYS A 37 -24.83 -2.62 10.54
C LYS A 37 -24.40 -4.08 10.31
N SER A 38 -23.74 -4.38 9.22
CA SER A 38 -23.16 -5.72 9.01
C SER A 38 -21.77 -5.80 9.60
N ALA A 39 -21.41 -6.97 10.14
CA ALA A 39 -20.08 -7.22 10.73
C ALA A 39 -18.94 -6.88 9.76
N ALA A 40 -19.08 -7.25 8.47
CA ALA A 40 -18.06 -7.00 7.46
C ALA A 40 -17.92 -5.52 7.09
N HIS A 41 -19.01 -4.75 7.04
CA HIS A 41 -18.98 -3.31 6.77
C HIS A 41 -18.43 -2.53 7.97
N LEU A 42 -18.90 -2.86 9.19
CA LEU A 42 -18.38 -2.28 10.42
C LEU A 42 -16.87 -2.50 10.55
N LYS A 43 -16.39 -3.72 10.27
CA LYS A 43 -14.96 -4.04 10.24
C LYS A 43 -14.19 -3.10 9.31
N ARG A 44 -14.66 -2.87 8.10
CA ARG A 44 -13.97 -2.01 7.12
C ARG A 44 -14.02 -0.54 7.50
N TYR A 45 -15.11 -0.08 8.06
CA TYR A 45 -15.29 1.31 8.45
C TYR A 45 -14.42 1.68 9.66
N THR A 46 -14.38 0.81 10.68
CA THR A 46 -13.65 1.05 11.92
C THR A 46 -12.21 0.52 11.92
N THR A 47 -11.83 -0.29 10.95
CA THR A 47 -10.61 -1.10 10.93
C THR A 47 -10.56 -2.21 12.00
N LEU A 48 -11.69 -2.50 12.68
CA LEU A 48 -11.80 -3.55 13.68
C LEU A 48 -11.35 -4.90 13.12
N GLY A 49 -10.38 -5.54 13.74
CA GLY A 49 -9.92 -6.87 13.33
C GLY A 49 -9.21 -6.91 11.99
N MET A 50 -8.68 -5.78 11.53
CA MET A 50 -7.79 -5.70 10.36
C MET A 50 -6.33 -5.86 10.80
N GLY A 51 -5.43 -5.87 9.83
CA GLY A 51 -3.99 -5.96 10.10
C GLY A 51 -3.51 -7.36 10.45
N THR A 52 -2.41 -7.46 11.18
CA THR A 52 -1.62 -8.70 11.30
C THR A 52 -2.34 -9.81 12.03
N ASP A 53 -3.12 -9.52 13.07
CA ASP A 53 -3.81 -10.54 13.86
C ASP A 53 -5.17 -10.94 13.28
N GLN A 54 -5.69 -10.19 12.31
CA GLN A 54 -6.99 -10.44 11.66
C GLN A 54 -8.15 -10.58 12.65
N GLY A 55 -8.08 -9.84 13.76
CA GLY A 55 -9.13 -9.80 14.78
C GLY A 55 -9.21 -11.01 15.69
N LYS A 56 -8.16 -11.83 15.79
CA LYS A 56 -8.15 -12.99 16.68
C LYS A 56 -8.41 -12.62 18.14
N THR A 57 -8.01 -11.41 18.56
CA THR A 57 -8.18 -10.92 19.93
C THR A 57 -9.39 -10.00 20.11
N SER A 58 -9.93 -9.42 19.05
CA SER A 58 -10.93 -8.34 19.13
C SER A 58 -12.28 -8.69 18.50
N ASN A 59 -12.34 -9.60 17.52
CA ASN A 59 -13.55 -9.86 16.76
C ASN A 59 -14.74 -10.28 17.62
N VAL A 60 -14.55 -11.19 18.57
CA VAL A 60 -15.65 -11.70 19.42
C VAL A 60 -16.27 -10.57 20.22
N THR A 61 -15.44 -9.75 20.85
CA THR A 61 -15.91 -8.56 21.61
C THR A 61 -16.62 -7.56 20.71
N GLY A 62 -16.06 -7.26 19.54
CA GLY A 62 -16.67 -6.34 18.58
C GLY A 62 -18.02 -6.83 18.07
N LEU A 63 -18.14 -8.12 17.75
CA LEU A 63 -19.40 -8.75 17.34
C LEU A 63 -20.44 -8.74 18.45
N ALA A 64 -20.05 -8.99 19.69
CA ALA A 64 -20.95 -8.93 20.85
C ALA A 64 -21.51 -7.52 21.07
N ILE A 65 -20.68 -6.49 20.90
CA ILE A 65 -21.12 -5.09 20.98
C ILE A 65 -22.09 -4.77 19.85
N LEU A 66 -21.78 -5.16 18.62
CA LEU A 66 -22.65 -4.98 17.47
C LEU A 66 -23.98 -5.71 17.64
N ALA A 67 -23.97 -6.93 18.18
CA ALA A 67 -25.15 -7.72 18.49
C ALA A 67 -26.04 -7.00 19.51
N SER A 68 -25.44 -6.46 20.57
CA SER A 68 -26.14 -5.67 21.58
C SER A 68 -26.80 -4.42 20.98
N LEU A 69 -26.10 -3.65 20.15
CA LEU A 69 -26.61 -2.47 19.47
C LEU A 69 -27.75 -2.82 18.48
N SER A 70 -27.62 -3.95 17.80
CA SER A 70 -28.59 -4.43 16.82
C SER A 70 -29.78 -5.15 17.45
N LYS A 71 -29.76 -5.41 18.76
CA LYS A 71 -30.74 -6.24 19.49
C LYS A 71 -30.88 -7.64 18.88
N LYS A 72 -29.75 -8.24 18.50
CA LYS A 72 -29.62 -9.57 17.90
C LYS A 72 -28.69 -10.43 18.72
N SER A 73 -28.74 -11.72 18.51
CA SER A 73 -27.70 -12.62 19.00
C SER A 73 -26.38 -12.48 18.20
N ILE A 74 -25.25 -12.91 18.75
CA ILE A 74 -23.98 -12.95 18.04
C ILE A 74 -24.07 -13.82 16.78
N GLN A 75 -24.82 -14.94 16.85
CA GLN A 75 -25.04 -15.84 15.74
C GLN A 75 -25.78 -15.16 14.58
N GLU A 76 -26.79 -14.33 14.86
CA GLU A 76 -27.56 -13.59 13.86
C GLU A 76 -26.76 -12.43 13.23
N VAL A 77 -25.85 -11.83 13.97
CA VAL A 77 -24.92 -10.81 13.43
C VAL A 77 -23.92 -11.45 12.48
N GLY A 78 -23.57 -12.72 12.74
CA GLY A 78 -22.59 -13.47 11.97
C GLY A 78 -21.15 -13.09 12.31
N THR A 79 -20.24 -13.53 11.46
CA THR A 79 -18.80 -13.33 11.65
C THR A 79 -18.21 -12.47 10.56
N THR A 80 -17.05 -11.88 10.85
CA THR A 80 -16.25 -11.19 9.84
C THR A 80 -15.49 -12.20 8.98
N VAL A 81 -15.33 -11.87 7.70
CA VAL A 81 -14.43 -12.60 6.81
C VAL A 81 -13.04 -11.98 6.91
N TYR A 82 -12.04 -12.80 7.20
CA TYR A 82 -10.65 -12.38 7.18
C TYR A 82 -10.08 -12.44 5.76
N ARG A 83 -8.97 -11.71 5.55
CA ARG A 83 -8.25 -11.68 4.27
C ARG A 83 -6.88 -12.34 4.40
N PRO A 84 -6.38 -13.01 3.35
CA PRO A 84 -5.00 -13.48 3.33
C PRO A 84 -4.00 -12.31 3.46
N PRO A 85 -2.85 -12.51 4.13
CA PRO A 85 -2.51 -13.69 4.93
C PRO A 85 -3.20 -13.69 6.29
N PHE A 86 -3.84 -14.81 6.66
CA PHE A 86 -4.50 -14.97 7.97
C PHE A 86 -3.52 -15.28 9.10
N VAL A 87 -2.41 -15.90 8.78
CA VAL A 87 -1.26 -16.08 9.66
C VAL A 87 -0.10 -15.26 9.15
N PRO A 88 0.82 -14.79 10.03
CA PRO A 88 2.02 -14.08 9.60
C PRO A 88 2.80 -14.91 8.58
N VAL A 89 3.17 -14.28 7.47
CA VAL A 89 3.98 -14.87 6.41
C VAL A 89 5.28 -14.09 6.33
N SER A 90 6.42 -14.77 6.27
CA SER A 90 7.71 -14.10 6.11
C SER A 90 7.80 -13.43 4.74
N ILE A 91 8.53 -12.33 4.67
CA ILE A 91 8.77 -11.62 3.41
C ILE A 91 9.45 -12.54 2.39
N ASP A 92 10.33 -13.44 2.84
CA ASP A 92 11.00 -14.41 1.98
C ASP A 92 10.03 -15.33 1.24
N ALA A 93 8.88 -15.67 1.83
CA ALA A 93 7.86 -16.48 1.17
C ALA A 93 7.22 -15.75 -0.02
N PHE A 94 7.17 -14.42 -0.01
CA PHE A 94 6.66 -13.61 -1.13
C PHE A 94 7.69 -13.37 -2.23
N VAL A 95 8.98 -13.43 -1.89
CA VAL A 95 10.08 -13.16 -2.86
C VAL A 95 10.13 -14.24 -3.93
N GLY A 96 9.84 -15.51 -3.61
CA GLY A 96 9.91 -16.61 -4.56
C GLY A 96 11.31 -16.73 -5.19
N PRO A 97 11.43 -16.83 -6.53
CA PRO A 97 12.72 -16.93 -7.22
C PRO A 97 13.45 -15.59 -7.40
N SER A 98 12.89 -14.48 -6.92
CA SER A 98 13.44 -13.13 -7.14
C SER A 98 14.55 -12.78 -6.15
N TYR A 99 15.64 -13.57 -6.13
CA TYR A 99 16.82 -13.35 -5.29
C TYR A 99 17.98 -12.72 -6.06
N GLY A 100 18.85 -12.02 -5.35
CA GLY A 100 20.09 -11.46 -5.89
C GLY A 100 19.82 -10.57 -7.11
N LYS A 101 20.41 -10.86 -8.23
CA LYS A 101 20.23 -10.10 -9.49
C LYS A 101 18.78 -10.10 -10.01
N ASN A 102 17.99 -11.08 -9.63
CA ASN A 102 16.59 -11.18 -10.04
C ASN A 102 15.65 -10.38 -9.12
N PHE A 103 16.12 -9.93 -7.97
CA PHE A 103 15.33 -9.11 -7.03
C PHE A 103 14.94 -7.76 -7.65
N LYS A 104 15.91 -7.12 -8.33
CA LYS A 104 15.69 -5.86 -9.07
C LYS A 104 16.37 -5.96 -10.42
N PRO A 105 15.77 -6.67 -11.39
CA PRO A 105 16.36 -6.79 -12.72
C PRO A 105 16.40 -5.43 -13.42
N ILE A 106 17.53 -5.11 -14.05
CA ILE A 106 17.70 -3.89 -14.84
C ILE A 106 17.53 -4.24 -16.31
N ARG A 107 16.65 -3.53 -17.00
CA ARG A 107 16.46 -3.59 -18.44
C ARG A 107 17.21 -2.44 -19.09
N LEU A 108 17.95 -2.76 -20.14
CA LEU A 108 18.72 -1.77 -20.90
C LEU A 108 18.03 -1.50 -22.24
N THR A 109 18.04 -0.25 -22.66
CA THR A 109 17.53 0.13 -23.99
C THR A 109 18.50 -0.30 -25.08
N PRO A 110 18.05 -0.47 -26.33
CA PRO A 110 18.94 -0.77 -27.45
C PRO A 110 20.09 0.24 -27.65
N THR A 111 19.84 1.49 -27.24
CA THR A 111 20.81 2.59 -27.35
C THR A 111 21.71 2.72 -26.11
N HIS A 112 21.59 1.85 -25.12
CA HIS A 112 22.27 1.99 -23.84
C HIS A 112 23.79 2.16 -23.94
N GLU A 113 24.46 1.28 -24.70
CA GLU A 113 25.93 1.35 -24.85
C GLU A 113 26.37 2.62 -25.59
N TRP A 114 25.61 3.07 -26.58
CA TRP A 114 25.87 4.31 -27.26
C TRP A 114 25.73 5.50 -26.26
N ALA A 115 24.67 5.53 -25.49
CA ALA A 115 24.44 6.57 -24.48
C ALA A 115 25.55 6.60 -23.42
N LYS A 116 25.99 5.44 -22.95
CA LYS A 116 27.09 5.30 -22.00
C LYS A 116 28.41 5.83 -22.55
N ASN A 117 28.73 5.50 -23.81
CA ASN A 117 29.92 6.00 -24.48
C ASN A 117 29.89 7.51 -24.70
N ASN A 118 28.69 8.09 -24.83
CA ASN A 118 28.47 9.54 -24.90
C ASN A 118 28.24 10.20 -23.53
N LYS A 119 28.60 9.51 -22.43
CA LYS A 119 28.56 10.04 -21.06
C LYS A 119 27.17 10.45 -20.59
N ALA A 120 26.14 9.74 -21.02
CA ALA A 120 24.81 9.95 -20.50
C ALA A 120 24.76 9.76 -18.97
N SER A 121 24.01 10.60 -18.30
CA SER A 121 23.48 10.31 -16.99
C SER A 121 22.27 9.42 -17.12
N PHE A 122 22.12 8.43 -16.21
CA PHE A 122 21.02 7.49 -16.29
C PHE A 122 20.07 7.59 -15.13
N THR A 123 18.79 7.40 -15.39
CA THR A 123 17.74 7.31 -14.39
C THR A 123 16.96 6.00 -14.52
N GLU A 124 16.49 5.49 -13.38
CA GLU A 124 15.63 4.32 -13.35
C GLU A 124 14.17 4.71 -13.59
N THR A 125 13.57 4.11 -14.59
CA THR A 125 12.15 4.26 -14.91
C THR A 125 11.51 2.88 -14.89
N GLY A 126 10.89 2.51 -13.77
CA GLY A 126 10.51 1.14 -13.49
C GLY A 126 11.74 0.23 -13.47
N LEU A 127 11.75 -0.80 -14.32
CA LEU A 127 12.91 -1.70 -14.47
C LEU A 127 13.90 -1.24 -15.54
N TRP A 128 13.62 -0.17 -16.25
CA TRP A 128 14.44 0.34 -17.33
C TRP A 128 15.45 1.37 -16.84
N LEU A 129 16.69 1.27 -17.30
CA LEU A 129 17.72 2.29 -17.14
C LEU A 129 17.72 3.16 -18.40
N ARG A 130 17.25 4.40 -18.27
CA ARG A 130 17.13 5.36 -19.38
C ARG A 130 18.20 6.44 -19.29
N ALA A 131 18.70 6.87 -20.43
CA ALA A 131 19.48 8.09 -20.51
C ALA A 131 18.59 9.29 -20.17
N GLU A 132 19.07 10.15 -19.31
CA GLU A 132 18.34 11.33 -18.81
C GLU A 132 18.88 12.63 -19.43
N TRP A 133 20.19 12.82 -19.45
CA TRP A 133 20.89 13.92 -20.13
C TRP A 133 22.32 13.52 -20.49
N TYR A 134 22.96 14.32 -21.35
CA TYR A 134 24.32 14.10 -21.85
C TYR A 134 25.19 15.31 -21.53
N ALA A 135 25.97 15.26 -20.46
CA ALA A 135 26.80 16.37 -20.02
C ALA A 135 28.00 16.60 -20.94
N GLU A 136 28.30 17.87 -21.23
CA GLU A 136 29.53 18.32 -21.86
C GLU A 136 30.62 18.68 -20.84
N LYS A 137 31.87 18.85 -21.29
CA LYS A 137 33.04 19.00 -20.42
C LYS A 137 32.95 20.15 -19.40
N ASN A 138 32.19 21.19 -19.69
CA ASN A 138 32.11 22.39 -18.86
C ASN A 138 30.79 22.55 -18.13
N GLU A 139 29.94 21.53 -18.14
CA GLU A 139 28.63 21.56 -17.49
C GLU A 139 28.72 20.93 -16.09
N ASN A 140 28.55 21.76 -15.06
CA ASN A 140 28.75 21.37 -13.67
C ASN A 140 27.45 20.94 -12.96
N ASN A 141 26.31 21.07 -13.63
CA ASN A 141 25.02 20.65 -13.08
C ASN A 141 24.05 20.21 -14.19
N TRP A 142 23.11 19.36 -13.81
CA TRP A 142 22.13 18.81 -14.72
C TRP A 142 21.29 19.88 -15.44
N ARG A 143 20.98 21.00 -14.78
CA ARG A 143 20.11 22.04 -15.32
C ARG A 143 20.73 22.71 -16.54
N THR A 144 22.01 23.02 -16.46
CA THR A 144 22.74 23.62 -17.60
C THR A 144 22.73 22.69 -18.81
N THR A 145 22.94 21.40 -18.58
CA THR A 145 22.88 20.38 -19.64
C THR A 145 21.49 20.30 -20.27
N VAL A 146 20.44 20.21 -19.44
CA VAL A 146 19.06 20.10 -19.92
C VAL A 146 18.64 21.36 -20.67
N ASP A 147 18.98 22.55 -20.18
CA ASP A 147 18.66 23.81 -20.86
C ASP A 147 19.33 23.88 -22.24
N ARG A 148 20.59 23.42 -22.39
CA ARG A 148 21.29 23.32 -23.69
C ARG A 148 20.59 22.32 -24.61
N GLU A 149 20.25 21.13 -24.12
CA GLU A 149 19.58 20.11 -24.93
C GLU A 149 18.18 20.57 -25.40
N VAL A 150 17.41 21.22 -24.54
CA VAL A 150 16.12 21.79 -24.88
C VAL A 150 16.29 22.87 -25.98
N MET A 151 17.30 23.74 -25.86
CA MET A 151 17.57 24.76 -26.88
C MET A 151 18.04 24.14 -28.20
N ALA A 152 18.82 23.09 -28.16
CA ALA A 152 19.22 22.36 -29.37
C ALA A 152 18.01 21.81 -30.13
N VAL A 153 17.07 21.18 -29.41
CA VAL A 153 15.82 20.66 -30.02
C VAL A 153 14.94 21.77 -30.58
N ARG A 154 14.87 22.92 -29.91
CA ARG A 154 14.09 24.09 -30.37
C ARG A 154 14.67 24.76 -31.61
N ASN A 155 15.99 24.78 -31.73
CA ASN A 155 16.68 25.44 -32.84
C ASN A 155 16.99 24.50 -34.01
N SER A 156 16.88 23.18 -33.78
CA SER A 156 17.22 22.13 -34.76
C SER A 156 16.35 20.90 -34.54
N VAL A 157 16.96 19.72 -34.45
CA VAL A 157 16.26 18.44 -34.29
C VAL A 157 16.88 17.64 -33.11
N GLY A 158 16.05 16.87 -32.42
CA GLY A 158 16.47 15.94 -31.37
C GLY A 158 15.93 14.55 -31.59
N PHE A 159 16.65 13.56 -31.05
CA PHE A 159 16.21 12.16 -30.97
C PHE A 159 15.85 11.81 -29.54
N CYS A 160 14.80 11.05 -29.35
CA CYS A 160 14.41 10.50 -28.05
C CYS A 160 14.22 8.98 -28.17
N ASP A 161 14.90 8.24 -27.29
CA ASP A 161 14.70 6.80 -27.20
C ASP A 161 13.40 6.48 -26.42
N VAL A 162 12.43 5.97 -27.15
CA VAL A 162 11.11 5.57 -26.62
C VAL A 162 10.96 4.05 -26.48
N SER A 163 12.06 3.29 -26.55
CA SER A 163 12.03 1.82 -26.49
C SER A 163 11.41 1.28 -25.21
N THR A 164 11.39 2.07 -24.15
CA THR A 164 10.83 1.69 -22.85
C THR A 164 9.30 1.80 -22.77
N LEU A 165 8.69 2.49 -23.73
CA LEU A 165 7.23 2.64 -23.78
C LEU A 165 6.57 1.38 -24.36
N GLY A 166 5.32 1.14 -23.98
CA GLY A 166 4.51 0.06 -24.52
C GLY A 166 4.30 0.22 -26.03
N LYS A 167 4.28 -0.90 -26.76
CA LYS A 167 3.91 -0.97 -28.19
C LYS A 167 2.54 -1.62 -28.27
N ILE A 168 1.65 -1.00 -29.00
CA ILE A 168 0.30 -1.51 -29.25
C ILE A 168 0.17 -1.60 -30.78
N ASP A 169 -0.11 -2.80 -31.27
CA ASP A 169 -0.38 -3.09 -32.69
C ASP A 169 -1.90 -3.02 -32.95
#